data_09a06284ae7e07621c360ac5aa79dcc9
#
_entry.id   09a06284ae7e07621c360ac5aa79dcc9
#
_cell.length_a   1.000
_cell.length_b   1.000
_cell.length_c   1.000
_cell.angle_alpha   90.00
_cell.angle_beta   90.00
_cell.angle_gamma   90.00
#
_symmetry.space_group_name_H-M   'P 1'
#
loop_
_entity.id
_entity.type
_entity.pdbx_description
1 polymer ?
#
loop_
_entity_poly.entity_id
_entity_poly.type
_entity_poly.pdbx_seq_one_letter_code
_entity_poly.pdbx_strand_id
1 'polypeptide(L)'
;MDNKALTSTHPYEIRNLKENSMTFKLFLPSLAVCTLLSACSATGTLFSSLTPPAEGMGKIYVYRPSALKGAAIHYDIKANDNYIGHIRNGGYFDAELQPGNYNLTAQTEVERGISVPLQAGEIQCVKTSVGLGLLAGRPKFSLVPIEQCRNEITSTVYSVK
;
A
#
# COMPACT_ATOMS: atom_id res chain seq x y z
N MET A 1 -17.83 88.71 -3.74
CA MET A 1 -19.19 88.30 -4.07
C MET A 1 -19.22 86.79 -4.14
N ASP A 2 -19.52 86.27 -3.04
CA ASP A 2 -20.42 85.14 -2.70
C ASP A 2 -20.12 83.84 -3.42
N ASN A 3 -19.39 82.87 -2.92
CA ASN A 3 -19.56 82.13 -1.76
C ASN A 3 -20.77 81.22 -1.69
N LYS A 4 -20.68 79.97 -1.87
CA LYS A 4 -21.37 79.03 -1.00
C LYS A 4 -20.81 77.58 -1.12
N ALA A 5 -20.25 77.18 -0.05
CA ALA A 5 -19.94 75.77 0.26
C ALA A 5 -21.23 74.97 0.33
N LEU A 6 -21.18 73.73 -0.12
CA LEU A 6 -22.16 72.71 0.22
C LEU A 6 -21.38 71.39 0.54
N THR A 7 -21.24 71.19 1.82
CA THR A 7 -20.92 69.93 2.50
C THR A 7 -21.96 68.86 2.10
N SER A 8 -21.51 67.76 1.56
CA SER A 8 -22.32 66.54 1.48
C SER A 8 -21.59 65.43 2.24
N THR A 9 -22.03 65.28 3.46
CA THR A 9 -21.71 64.11 4.29
C THR A 9 -22.50 62.91 3.76
N HIS A 10 -21.80 61.92 3.26
CA HIS A 10 -22.38 60.59 2.99
C HIS A 10 -21.99 59.64 4.13
N PRO A 11 -22.96 59.10 4.86
CA PRO A 11 -22.69 58.10 5.87
C PRO A 11 -22.38 56.74 5.17
N TYR A 12 -21.18 56.26 5.39
CA TYR A 12 -20.84 54.88 5.05
C TYR A 12 -21.60 53.95 5.97
N GLU A 13 -22.57 53.27 5.41
CA GLU A 13 -23.28 52.18 6.02
C GLU A 13 -22.35 50.96 6.12
N ILE A 14 -21.89 50.65 7.33
CA ILE A 14 -21.16 49.43 7.68
C ILE A 14 -22.17 48.31 7.61
N ARG A 15 -22.33 47.70 6.44
CA ARG A 15 -23.06 46.44 6.29
C ARG A 15 -22.17 45.26 6.59
N ASN A 16 -22.34 44.75 7.79
CA ASN A 16 -22.23 43.34 8.22
C ASN A 16 -21.25 42.41 7.47
N LEU A 17 -20.04 42.37 7.96
CA LEU A 17 -19.14 41.22 7.83
C LEU A 17 -19.57 40.13 8.82
N LYS A 18 -20.70 39.50 8.56
CA LYS A 18 -21.21 38.41 9.41
C LYS A 18 -21.67 37.17 8.63
N GLU A 19 -21.14 36.97 7.44
CA GLU A 19 -21.41 35.75 6.68
C GLU A 19 -20.15 35.22 5.97
N ASN A 20 -19.22 34.70 6.70
CA ASN A 20 -18.20 33.78 6.13
C ASN A 20 -17.65 32.80 7.17
N SER A 21 -18.37 32.57 8.28
CA SER A 21 -17.94 31.60 9.29
C SER A 21 -18.53 30.21 9.09
N MET A 22 -19.44 30.02 8.14
CA MET A 22 -20.17 28.75 8.01
C MET A 22 -19.62 27.80 6.95
N THR A 23 -18.83 28.28 6.01
CA THR A 23 -18.23 27.45 4.95
C THR A 23 -16.90 26.82 5.34
N PHE A 24 -16.20 27.37 6.34
CA PHE A 24 -14.90 26.84 6.76
C PHE A 24 -15.00 25.57 7.63
N LYS A 25 -16.14 25.35 8.29
CA LYS A 25 -16.34 24.18 9.16
C LYS A 25 -16.70 22.88 8.43
N LEU A 26 -17.11 22.95 7.15
CA LEU A 26 -17.47 21.78 6.35
C LEU A 26 -16.28 21.18 5.59
N PHE A 27 -15.16 21.90 5.41
CA PHE A 27 -13.99 21.41 4.69
C PHE A 27 -12.99 20.65 5.57
N LEU A 28 -12.98 20.85 6.90
CA LEU A 28 -12.07 20.16 7.80
C LEU A 28 -12.28 18.63 7.89
N PRO A 29 -13.51 18.09 7.91
CA PRO A 29 -13.67 16.63 8.00
C PRO A 29 -13.30 15.90 6.71
N SER A 30 -13.37 16.55 5.55
CA SER A 30 -13.03 15.90 4.26
C SER A 30 -11.53 15.68 4.08
N LEU A 31 -10.70 16.58 4.60
CA LEU A 31 -9.22 16.44 4.51
C LEU A 31 -8.69 15.35 5.46
N ALA A 32 -9.34 15.17 6.62
CA ALA A 32 -8.94 14.15 7.60
C ALA A 32 -9.24 12.71 7.12
N VAL A 33 -10.25 12.50 6.29
CA VAL A 33 -10.59 11.18 5.75
C VAL A 33 -9.59 10.70 4.71
N CYS A 34 -8.99 11.60 3.91
CA CYS A 34 -7.97 11.21 2.91
C CYS A 34 -6.65 10.73 3.52
N THR A 35 -6.28 11.17 4.73
CA THR A 35 -5.03 10.77 5.38
C THR A 35 -5.08 9.37 6.00
N LEU A 36 -6.26 8.83 6.28
CA LEU A 36 -6.41 7.50 6.88
C LEU A 36 -6.24 6.35 5.87
N LEU A 37 -6.39 6.60 4.57
CA LEU A 37 -6.24 5.58 3.52
C LEU A 37 -4.79 5.18 3.25
N SER A 38 -3.82 6.03 3.59
CA SER A 38 -2.39 5.75 3.39
C SER A 38 -1.82 4.70 4.37
N ALA A 39 -2.44 4.52 5.53
CA ALA A 39 -1.94 3.61 6.58
C ALA A 39 -2.03 2.12 6.22
N CYS A 40 -2.82 1.74 5.21
CA CYS A 40 -3.03 0.35 4.83
C CYS A 40 -2.08 -0.15 3.74
N SER A 41 -1.34 0.74 3.07
CA SER A 41 -0.38 0.39 2.03
C SER A 41 1.02 0.14 2.60
N ALA A 42 1.87 -0.55 1.85
CA ALA A 42 3.29 -0.65 2.16
C ALA A 42 3.95 0.73 2.03
N THR A 43 4.95 1.02 2.87
CA THR A 43 5.54 2.36 3.02
C THR A 43 7.06 2.40 2.92
N GLY A 44 7.70 1.26 2.60
CA GLY A 44 9.15 1.16 2.46
C GLY A 44 9.70 1.76 1.16
N THR A 45 10.94 1.43 0.85
CA THR A 45 11.61 1.89 -0.38
C THR A 45 10.99 1.27 -1.63
N LEU A 46 10.95 2.04 -2.72
CA LEU A 46 10.50 1.54 -4.01
C LEU A 46 11.43 0.40 -4.48
N PHE A 47 10.85 -0.61 -5.09
CA PHE A 47 11.61 -1.69 -5.71
C PHE A 47 12.58 -1.14 -6.76
N SER A 48 13.82 -1.59 -6.72
CA SER A 48 14.86 -1.17 -7.67
C SER A 48 15.22 -2.25 -8.67
N SER A 49 15.56 -3.44 -8.19
CA SER A 49 15.93 -4.57 -9.04
C SER A 49 15.86 -5.90 -8.29
N LEU A 50 15.72 -6.99 -9.04
CA LEU A 50 15.95 -8.33 -8.51
C LEU A 50 17.46 -8.52 -8.29
N THR A 51 17.85 -8.86 -7.07
CA THR A 51 19.25 -9.15 -6.73
C THR A 51 19.47 -10.66 -6.64
N PRO A 52 20.58 -11.19 -7.16
CA PRO A 52 20.87 -12.61 -7.02
C PRO A 52 20.99 -13.00 -5.52
N PRO A 53 20.70 -14.25 -5.17
CA PRO A 53 20.94 -14.74 -3.81
C PRO A 53 22.44 -14.85 -3.52
N ALA A 54 22.78 -14.98 -2.22
CA ALA A 54 24.11 -15.33 -1.79
C ALA A 54 24.51 -16.73 -2.32
N GLU A 55 25.81 -17.01 -2.33
CA GLU A 55 26.32 -18.30 -2.79
C GLU A 55 25.71 -19.46 -2.01
N GLY A 56 25.26 -20.49 -2.74
CA GLY A 56 24.59 -21.66 -2.18
C GLY A 56 23.15 -21.43 -1.70
N MET A 57 22.64 -20.20 -1.73
CA MET A 57 21.26 -19.86 -1.36
C MET A 57 20.37 -19.73 -2.59
N GLY A 58 19.06 -19.78 -2.37
CA GLY A 58 18.07 -19.31 -3.31
C GLY A 58 17.31 -18.12 -2.73
N LYS A 59 16.58 -17.38 -3.56
CA LYS A 59 15.83 -16.19 -3.13
C LYS A 59 14.39 -16.23 -3.62
N ILE A 60 13.45 -15.93 -2.74
CA ILE A 60 12.03 -15.81 -3.07
C ILE A 60 11.64 -14.35 -2.94
N TYR A 61 11.16 -13.74 -4.02
CA TYR A 61 10.48 -12.47 -3.99
C TYR A 61 8.98 -12.69 -3.84
N VAL A 62 8.38 -12.11 -2.82
CA VAL A 62 6.93 -12.11 -2.63
C VAL A 62 6.44 -10.69 -2.84
N TYR A 63 5.49 -10.49 -3.75
CA TYR A 63 4.97 -9.16 -4.05
C TYR A 63 3.45 -9.17 -4.24
N ARG A 64 2.86 -8.03 -3.97
CA ARG A 64 1.44 -7.78 -4.10
C ARG A 64 1.20 -6.45 -4.81
N PRO A 65 0.79 -6.45 -6.08
CA PRO A 65 0.39 -5.22 -6.76
C PRO A 65 -0.70 -4.47 -6.01
N SER A 66 -0.68 -3.14 -6.09
CA SER A 66 -1.70 -2.31 -5.45
C SER A 66 -3.09 -2.58 -6.04
N ALA A 67 -4.08 -2.75 -5.18
CA ALA A 67 -5.46 -2.96 -5.58
C ALA A 67 -6.41 -2.35 -4.55
N LEU A 68 -7.53 -1.79 -5.01
CA LEU A 68 -8.57 -1.26 -4.11
C LEU A 68 -9.25 -2.38 -3.33
N LYS A 69 -9.53 -3.50 -4.01
CA LYS A 69 -10.13 -4.67 -3.38
C LYS A 69 -9.14 -5.31 -2.41
N GLY A 70 -9.53 -5.38 -1.14
CA GLY A 70 -8.71 -5.93 -0.06
C GLY A 70 -7.54 -5.03 0.34
N ALA A 71 -7.54 -3.73 0.02
CA ALA A 71 -6.44 -2.82 0.34
C ALA A 71 -6.08 -2.78 1.82
N ALA A 72 -7.06 -2.85 2.70
CA ALA A 72 -6.85 -2.86 4.15
C ALA A 72 -6.35 -4.22 4.71
N ILE A 73 -6.40 -5.28 3.92
CA ILE A 73 -6.02 -6.62 4.36
C ILE A 73 -4.52 -6.79 4.17
N HIS A 74 -3.83 -7.20 5.19
CA HIS A 74 -2.41 -7.54 5.21
C HIS A 74 -2.21 -8.85 5.99
N TYR A 75 -1.13 -9.54 5.77
CA TYR A 75 -0.88 -10.83 6.41
C TYR A 75 0.61 -11.18 6.43
N ASP A 76 0.95 -12.02 7.39
CA ASP A 76 2.27 -12.62 7.50
C ASP A 76 2.39 -13.80 6.53
N ILE A 77 3.58 -13.96 5.94
CA ILE A 77 3.93 -15.09 5.08
C ILE A 77 4.90 -15.98 5.87
N LYS A 78 4.62 -17.27 5.84
CA LYS A 78 5.48 -18.31 6.41
C LYS A 78 6.00 -19.22 5.30
N ALA A 79 7.20 -19.73 5.48
CA ALA A 79 7.77 -20.79 4.67
C ALA A 79 8.02 -22.01 5.59
N ASN A 80 7.32 -23.14 5.36
CA ASN A 80 7.34 -24.30 6.24
C ASN A 80 7.17 -23.90 7.72
N ASP A 81 6.11 -23.13 8.02
CA ASP A 81 5.75 -22.57 9.33
C ASP A 81 6.68 -21.49 9.91
N ASN A 82 7.84 -21.24 9.32
CA ASN A 82 8.73 -20.17 9.73
C ASN A 82 8.31 -18.84 9.10
N TYR A 83 8.18 -17.79 9.91
CA TYR A 83 7.91 -16.44 9.42
C TYR A 83 9.04 -15.96 8.51
N ILE A 84 8.70 -15.48 7.30
CA ILE A 84 9.65 -14.92 6.34
C ILE A 84 9.38 -13.48 5.94
N GLY A 85 8.20 -12.95 6.20
CA GLY A 85 7.88 -11.56 5.89
C GLY A 85 6.42 -11.21 6.07
N HIS A 86 6.12 -9.93 5.92
CA HIS A 86 4.78 -9.36 6.02
C HIS A 86 4.42 -8.69 4.70
N ILE A 87 3.21 -8.90 4.19
CA ILE A 87 2.78 -8.34 2.92
C ILE A 87 1.58 -7.40 3.07
N ARG A 88 1.75 -6.16 2.63
CA ARG A 88 0.71 -5.12 2.55
C ARG A 88 0.33 -4.86 1.11
N ASN A 89 -0.73 -4.11 0.90
CA ASN A 89 -1.15 -3.66 -0.43
C ASN A 89 -0.06 -2.80 -1.10
N GLY A 90 0.28 -3.10 -2.36
CA GLY A 90 1.35 -2.41 -3.08
C GLY A 90 2.75 -2.72 -2.56
N GLY A 91 2.94 -3.82 -1.83
CA GLY A 91 4.19 -4.16 -1.16
C GLY A 91 4.95 -5.33 -1.79
N TYR A 92 6.24 -5.42 -1.48
CA TYR A 92 7.08 -6.58 -1.72
C TYR A 92 8.03 -6.81 -0.54
N PHE A 93 8.55 -8.02 -0.45
CA PHE A 93 9.74 -8.36 0.33
C PHE A 93 10.47 -9.52 -0.35
N ASP A 94 11.70 -9.77 0.04
CA ASP A 94 12.48 -10.93 -0.39
C ASP A 94 12.99 -11.71 0.82
N ALA A 95 13.18 -13.00 0.60
CA ALA A 95 13.73 -13.91 1.59
C ALA A 95 14.79 -14.81 0.95
N GLU A 96 15.98 -14.86 1.53
CA GLU A 96 17.02 -15.83 1.16
C GLU A 96 16.86 -17.10 1.99
N LEU A 97 16.80 -18.23 1.30
CA LEU A 97 16.55 -19.53 1.91
C LEU A 97 17.52 -20.58 1.33
N GLN A 98 17.78 -21.64 2.08
CA GLN A 98 18.51 -22.80 1.58
C GLN A 98 17.72 -23.44 0.41
N PRO A 99 18.38 -24.11 -0.55
CA PRO A 99 17.69 -24.90 -1.55
C PRO A 99 16.75 -25.94 -0.91
N GLY A 100 15.54 -26.07 -1.47
CA GLY A 100 14.53 -26.98 -0.91
C GLY A 100 13.13 -26.73 -1.49
N ASN A 101 12.16 -27.44 -0.95
CA ASN A 101 10.75 -27.23 -1.27
C ASN A 101 10.06 -26.52 -0.10
N TYR A 102 9.47 -25.38 -0.37
CA TYR A 102 8.81 -24.57 0.65
C TYR A 102 7.29 -24.52 0.41
N ASN A 103 6.54 -24.75 1.45
CA ASN A 103 5.12 -24.41 1.47
C ASN A 103 4.98 -23.00 2.01
N LEU A 104 4.75 -22.03 1.12
CA LEU A 104 4.45 -20.66 1.53
C LEU A 104 2.99 -20.55 1.93
N THR A 105 2.73 -20.15 3.17
CA THR A 105 1.38 -20.02 3.72
C THR A 105 1.12 -18.62 4.25
N ALA A 106 -0.15 -18.22 4.23
CA ALA A 106 -0.67 -17.06 4.94
C ALA A 106 -2.07 -17.35 5.44
N GLN A 107 -2.39 -16.75 6.58
CA GLN A 107 -3.68 -16.89 7.23
C GLN A 107 -4.38 -15.54 7.37
N THR A 108 -5.66 -15.53 7.02
CA THR A 108 -6.62 -14.48 7.35
C THR A 108 -7.83 -15.13 8.02
N GLU A 109 -8.99 -15.20 7.37
CA GLU A 109 -10.11 -16.04 7.86
C GLU A 109 -9.89 -17.55 7.60
N VAL A 110 -9.06 -17.86 6.59
CA VAL A 110 -8.61 -19.23 6.26
C VAL A 110 -7.14 -19.19 5.89
N GLU A 111 -6.44 -20.29 6.15
CA GLU A 111 -5.08 -20.47 5.66
C GLU A 111 -5.11 -20.86 4.18
N ARG A 112 -4.18 -20.30 3.42
CA ARG A 112 -3.90 -20.64 2.01
C ARG A 112 -2.40 -20.68 1.80
N GLY A 113 -1.97 -21.52 0.86
CA GLY A 113 -0.55 -21.66 0.55
C GLY A 113 -0.30 -22.09 -0.89
N ILE A 114 0.99 -22.11 -1.22
CA ILE A 114 1.53 -22.59 -2.49
C ILE A 114 2.88 -23.26 -2.25
N SER A 115 3.15 -24.35 -2.98
CA SER A 115 4.46 -25.00 -2.97
C SER A 115 5.40 -24.27 -3.92
N VAL A 116 6.62 -23.99 -3.44
CA VAL A 116 7.68 -23.27 -4.17
C VAL A 116 8.97 -24.09 -4.10
N PRO A 117 9.36 -24.75 -5.20
CA PRO A 117 10.69 -25.35 -5.30
C PRO A 117 11.73 -24.22 -5.44
N LEU A 118 12.86 -24.35 -4.75
CA LEU A 118 13.91 -23.35 -4.76
C LEU A 118 15.27 -24.04 -4.90
N GLN A 119 16.07 -23.62 -5.89
CA GLN A 119 17.42 -24.14 -6.10
C GLN A 119 18.48 -23.10 -5.70
N ALA A 120 19.72 -23.55 -5.53
CA ALA A 120 20.83 -22.63 -5.31
C ALA A 120 21.03 -21.72 -6.55
N GLY A 121 21.21 -20.42 -6.31
CA GLY A 121 21.35 -19.40 -7.34
C GLY A 121 20.02 -19.00 -8.00
N GLU A 122 18.92 -19.64 -7.64
CA GLU A 122 17.61 -19.40 -8.25
C GLU A 122 16.87 -18.22 -7.58
N ILE A 123 16.13 -17.47 -8.39
CA ILE A 123 15.15 -16.50 -7.93
C ILE A 123 13.76 -17.02 -8.31
N GLN A 124 12.91 -17.23 -7.30
CA GLN A 124 11.50 -17.52 -7.46
C GLN A 124 10.65 -16.28 -7.18
N CYS A 125 9.59 -16.08 -7.94
CA CYS A 125 8.68 -14.97 -7.75
C CYS A 125 7.26 -15.47 -7.41
N VAL A 126 6.74 -15.00 -6.28
CA VAL A 126 5.40 -15.32 -5.80
C VAL A 126 4.56 -14.04 -5.77
N LYS A 127 3.61 -13.96 -6.67
CA LYS A 127 2.59 -12.92 -6.68
C LYS A 127 1.50 -13.25 -5.67
N THR A 128 1.12 -12.29 -4.85
CA THR A 128 -0.01 -12.45 -3.94
C THR A 128 -1.14 -11.48 -4.27
N SER A 129 -2.34 -11.84 -3.88
CA SER A 129 -3.54 -11.00 -3.96
C SER A 129 -4.54 -11.41 -2.89
N VAL A 130 -5.64 -10.65 -2.79
CA VAL A 130 -6.73 -10.97 -1.87
C VAL A 130 -7.98 -11.32 -2.66
N GLY A 131 -8.45 -12.53 -2.47
CA GLY A 131 -9.73 -13.00 -3.00
C GLY A 131 -10.91 -12.61 -2.11
N LEU A 132 -12.12 -12.89 -2.57
CA LEU A 132 -13.33 -12.72 -1.76
C LEU A 132 -13.32 -13.68 -0.56
N GLY A 133 -13.66 -13.15 0.60
CA GLY A 133 -13.94 -13.87 1.84
C GLY A 133 -15.30 -13.46 2.38
N LEU A 134 -15.74 -14.10 3.46
CA LEU A 134 -17.01 -13.76 4.14
C LEU A 134 -16.82 -12.59 5.11
N LEU A 135 -15.74 -12.59 5.89
CA LEU A 135 -15.44 -11.59 6.92
C LEU A 135 -14.17 -10.81 6.59
N ALA A 136 -13.15 -11.52 6.16
CA ALA A 136 -11.89 -10.96 5.64
C ALA A 136 -11.61 -11.56 4.27
N GLY A 137 -10.77 -10.94 3.48
CA GLY A 137 -10.38 -11.54 2.21
C GLY A 137 -9.48 -12.75 2.41
N ARG A 138 -9.42 -13.62 1.41
CA ARG A 138 -8.60 -14.84 1.43
C ARG A 138 -7.29 -14.61 0.68
N PRO A 139 -6.14 -14.98 1.25
CA PRO A 139 -4.87 -14.92 0.53
C PRO A 139 -4.93 -15.77 -0.73
N LYS A 140 -4.34 -15.29 -1.81
CA LYS A 140 -4.11 -16.00 -3.06
C LYS A 140 -2.65 -15.88 -3.43
N PHE A 141 -2.06 -16.99 -3.88
CA PHE A 141 -0.69 -17.08 -4.32
C PHE A 141 -0.61 -17.59 -5.74
N SER A 142 0.38 -17.13 -6.49
CA SER A 142 0.71 -17.63 -7.81
C SER A 142 2.22 -17.57 -8.02
N LEU A 143 2.86 -18.67 -8.40
CA LEU A 143 4.19 -18.63 -8.98
C LEU A 143 4.08 -17.95 -10.34
N VAL A 144 4.98 -17.02 -10.63
CA VAL A 144 4.99 -16.30 -11.89
C VAL A 144 6.37 -16.36 -12.54
N PRO A 145 6.44 -16.37 -13.88
CA PRO A 145 7.72 -16.29 -14.59
C PRO A 145 8.49 -15.02 -14.19
N ILE A 146 9.83 -15.11 -14.21
CA ILE A 146 10.71 -14.01 -13.80
C ILE A 146 10.47 -12.72 -14.58
N GLU A 147 10.14 -12.80 -15.86
CA GLU A 147 9.85 -11.64 -16.69
C GLU A 147 8.53 -10.95 -16.29
N GLN A 148 7.51 -11.72 -15.95
CA GLN A 148 6.28 -11.17 -15.40
C GLN A 148 6.53 -10.49 -14.04
N CYS A 149 7.32 -11.12 -13.19
CA CYS A 149 7.74 -10.58 -11.91
C CYS A 149 8.43 -9.24 -12.08
N ARG A 150 9.44 -9.15 -12.95
CA ARG A 150 10.17 -7.91 -13.26
C ARG A 150 9.26 -6.75 -13.64
N ASN A 151 8.25 -7.03 -14.45
CA ASN A 151 7.33 -6.01 -14.94
C ASN A 151 6.36 -5.53 -13.85
N GLU A 152 5.86 -6.45 -13.04
CA GLU A 152 4.79 -6.14 -12.07
C GLU A 152 5.32 -5.61 -10.73
N ILE A 153 6.50 -6.06 -10.27
CA ILE A 153 7.07 -5.69 -8.97
C ILE A 153 7.58 -4.24 -8.92
N THR A 154 7.91 -3.66 -10.08
CA THR A 154 8.48 -2.30 -10.19
C THR A 154 7.64 -1.20 -9.55
N SER A 155 6.33 -1.39 -9.47
CA SER A 155 5.40 -0.44 -8.85
C SER A 155 5.17 -0.68 -7.35
N THR A 156 5.91 -1.60 -6.74
CA THR A 156 5.76 -1.95 -5.33
C THR A 156 6.85 -1.33 -4.47
N VAL A 157 6.55 -1.16 -3.17
CA VAL A 157 7.51 -0.67 -2.17
C VAL A 157 7.77 -1.74 -1.13
N TYR A 158 8.92 -1.68 -0.44
CA TYR A 158 9.25 -2.68 0.57
C TYR A 158 8.19 -2.73 1.66
N SER A 159 7.72 -3.93 1.98
CA SER A 159 6.63 -4.13 2.92
C SER A 159 7.20 -4.34 4.33
N VAL A 160 7.26 -3.28 5.11
CA VAL A 160 7.62 -3.35 6.53
C VAL A 160 6.40 -3.76 7.38
N LYS A 161 6.69 -4.43 8.49
CA LYS A 161 5.67 -4.87 9.46
C LYS A 161 5.16 -3.69 10.29
#